data_d96d93d80ec4dd2723c64dc75aaa5721
#
_entry.id   d96d93d80ec4dd2723c64dc75aaa5721
#
_cell.length_a   1.000
_cell.length_b   1.000
_cell.length_c   1.000
_cell.angle_alpha   90.00
_cell.angle_beta   90.00
_cell.angle_gamma   90.00
#
_symmetry.space_group_name_H-M   'P 1'
#
loop_
_entity.id
_entity.type
_entity.pdbx_description
1 polymer ?
#
loop_
_entity_poly.entity_id
_entity_poly.type
_entity_poly.pdbx_seq_one_letter_code
_entity_poly.pdbx_strand_id
1 'polypeptide(L)'
;MTFIEEIATYVIKHAPQYGIKVYSTIIAQAILESALGTSELAKNAHNYFGLKFRTGRCPGSIGTYAKVGSEQLSNGKYTSSIMLWFKFYDMESGVKGYFDFINISNYKNLKGITDPQKYLEMIKADGYCTSQNYVQNVMNIIKKYNLTKYDPQPESQKYYRVQVGAFKSEANAKRLQAQIKSAGFSVIIKKVGDLYKCQLGAFKNKANAEDLLQSVKSKGFNAFLIYQ
;
A
#
# COMPACT_ATOMS: atom_id res chain seq x y z
N MET A 1 -17.41 12.09 4.65
CA MET A 1 -16.20 11.43 4.09
C MET A 1 -15.64 12.37 3.03
N THR A 2 -14.35 12.63 3.06
CA THR A 2 -13.70 13.44 2.03
C THR A 2 -13.49 12.61 0.76
N PHE A 3 -13.27 13.28 -0.39
CA PHE A 3 -12.93 12.58 -1.64
C PHE A 3 -11.75 11.60 -1.47
N ILE A 4 -10.72 12.02 -0.72
CA ILE A 4 -9.53 11.17 -0.48
C ILE A 4 -9.88 9.91 0.32
N GLU A 5 -10.68 10.04 1.37
CA GLU A 5 -11.11 8.90 2.20
C GLU A 5 -11.97 7.92 1.41
N GLU A 6 -12.83 8.44 0.55
CA GLU A 6 -13.72 7.62 -0.27
C GLU A 6 -12.94 6.85 -1.34
N ILE A 7 -12.07 7.53 -2.12
CA ILE A 7 -11.17 6.87 -3.08
C ILE A 7 -10.29 5.83 -2.38
N ALA A 8 -9.72 6.18 -1.21
CA ALA A 8 -8.87 5.26 -0.46
C ALA A 8 -9.61 3.98 -0.06
N THR A 9 -10.88 4.10 0.35
CA THR A 9 -11.71 2.94 0.70
C THR A 9 -11.80 1.94 -0.46
N TYR A 10 -12.05 2.42 -1.68
CA TYR A 10 -12.17 1.55 -2.85
C TYR A 10 -10.82 1.07 -3.37
N VAL A 11 -9.76 1.88 -3.28
CA VAL A 11 -8.40 1.44 -3.62
C VAL A 11 -7.98 0.29 -2.70
N ILE A 12 -8.15 0.42 -1.37
CA ILE A 12 -7.82 -0.63 -0.39
C ILE A 12 -8.62 -1.92 -0.66
N LYS A 13 -9.89 -1.79 -1.04
CA LYS A 13 -10.77 -2.93 -1.36
C LYS A 13 -10.31 -3.70 -2.60
N HIS A 14 -9.91 -3.01 -3.66
CA HIS A 14 -9.66 -3.63 -4.96
C HIS A 14 -8.18 -3.92 -5.26
N ALA A 15 -7.25 -3.08 -4.85
CA ALA A 15 -5.82 -3.20 -5.19
C ALA A 15 -5.20 -4.60 -4.88
N PRO A 16 -5.53 -5.28 -3.75
CA PRO A 16 -4.98 -6.60 -3.46
C PRO A 16 -5.31 -7.65 -4.51
N GLN A 17 -6.51 -7.59 -5.11
CA GLN A 17 -6.97 -8.54 -6.14
C GLN A 17 -6.14 -8.46 -7.43
N TYR A 18 -5.52 -7.30 -7.68
CA TYR A 18 -4.66 -7.04 -8.83
C TYR A 18 -3.16 -7.12 -8.49
N GLY A 19 -2.81 -7.44 -7.23
CA GLY A 19 -1.43 -7.53 -6.75
C GLY A 19 -0.74 -6.17 -6.60
N ILE A 20 -1.48 -5.06 -6.54
CA ILE A 20 -0.95 -3.71 -6.34
C ILE A 20 -0.76 -3.43 -4.85
N LYS A 21 0.41 -2.89 -4.48
CA LYS A 21 0.80 -2.64 -3.08
C LYS A 21 1.13 -1.17 -2.77
N VAL A 22 1.00 -0.26 -3.71
CA VAL A 22 1.24 1.18 -3.56
C VAL A 22 -0.08 1.95 -3.66
N TYR A 23 -0.91 1.85 -2.64
CA TYR A 23 -2.25 2.47 -2.62
C TYR A 23 -2.16 4.00 -2.64
N SER A 24 -1.17 4.56 -1.94
CA SER A 24 -0.85 5.99 -1.95
C SER A 24 -0.71 6.55 -3.37
N THR A 25 -0.05 5.80 -4.24
CA THR A 25 0.16 6.18 -5.64
C THR A 25 -1.15 6.24 -6.41
N ILE A 26 -2.00 5.22 -6.28
CA ILE A 26 -3.28 5.17 -6.98
C ILE A 26 -4.21 6.30 -6.50
N ILE A 27 -4.26 6.54 -5.19
CA ILE A 27 -5.03 7.65 -4.61
C ILE A 27 -4.52 9.00 -5.16
N ALA A 28 -3.19 9.19 -5.21
CA ALA A 28 -2.60 10.41 -5.73
C ALA A 28 -2.86 10.63 -7.23
N GLN A 29 -2.85 9.56 -8.03
CA GLN A 29 -3.25 9.60 -9.43
C GLN A 29 -4.71 10.05 -9.58
N ALA A 30 -5.63 9.49 -8.79
CA ALA A 30 -7.03 9.93 -8.80
C ALA A 30 -7.18 11.41 -8.43
N ILE A 31 -6.43 11.90 -7.44
CA ILE A 31 -6.41 13.32 -7.06
C ILE A 31 -5.94 14.20 -8.22
N LEU A 32 -4.84 13.82 -8.87
CA LEU A 32 -4.24 14.57 -9.97
C LEU A 32 -5.17 14.64 -11.18
N GLU A 33 -5.61 13.49 -11.66
CA GLU A 33 -6.37 13.34 -12.91
C GLU A 33 -7.80 13.88 -12.80
N SER A 34 -8.37 13.88 -11.59
CA SER A 34 -9.76 14.33 -11.37
C SER A 34 -9.89 15.72 -10.75
N ALA A 35 -8.77 16.42 -10.47
CA ALA A 35 -8.78 17.65 -9.68
C ALA A 35 -9.56 17.47 -8.37
N LEU A 36 -9.20 16.47 -7.55
CA LEU A 36 -9.91 16.10 -6.31
C LEU A 36 -11.40 15.76 -6.55
N GLY A 37 -11.72 15.09 -7.64
CA GLY A 37 -13.09 14.70 -7.98
C GLY A 37 -13.96 15.81 -8.56
N THR A 38 -13.39 17.01 -8.77
CA THR A 38 -14.16 18.17 -9.24
C THR A 38 -14.18 18.33 -10.76
N SER A 39 -13.33 17.59 -11.50
CA SER A 39 -13.29 17.65 -12.96
C SER A 39 -14.63 17.21 -13.58
N GLU A 40 -14.92 17.71 -14.76
CA GLU A 40 -16.11 17.35 -15.51
C GLU A 40 -16.23 15.83 -15.72
N LEU A 41 -15.13 15.18 -16.06
CA LEU A 41 -15.07 13.73 -16.27
C LEU A 41 -15.35 12.94 -14.98
N ALA A 42 -14.85 13.41 -13.86
CA ALA A 42 -15.13 12.81 -12.57
C ALA A 42 -16.61 12.91 -12.19
N LYS A 43 -17.21 14.10 -12.37
CA LYS A 43 -18.61 14.37 -12.01
C LYS A 43 -19.62 13.65 -12.89
N ASN A 44 -19.39 13.62 -14.21
CA ASN A 44 -20.36 13.14 -15.18
C ASN A 44 -20.17 11.68 -15.60
N ALA A 45 -18.95 11.14 -15.36
CA ALA A 45 -18.60 9.79 -15.81
C ALA A 45 -18.00 8.90 -14.73
N HIS A 46 -17.82 9.38 -13.48
CA HIS A 46 -17.11 8.69 -12.40
C HIS A 46 -15.74 8.14 -12.83
N ASN A 47 -15.08 8.84 -13.76
CA ASN A 47 -13.79 8.49 -14.30
C ASN A 47 -12.72 9.39 -13.68
N TYR A 48 -12.16 8.94 -12.57
CA TYR A 48 -11.22 9.71 -11.74
C TYR A 48 -9.76 9.60 -12.19
N PHE A 49 -9.49 8.77 -13.21
CA PHE A 49 -8.14 8.46 -13.67
C PHE A 49 -7.89 8.88 -15.13
N GLY A 50 -8.84 9.59 -15.74
CA GLY A 50 -8.70 10.02 -17.12
C GLY A 50 -8.59 8.87 -18.11
N LEU A 51 -9.34 7.79 -17.90
CA LEU A 51 -9.27 6.59 -18.73
C LEU A 51 -9.97 6.80 -20.08
N LYS A 52 -9.17 6.95 -21.15
CA LYS A 52 -9.68 7.00 -22.53
C LYS A 52 -10.28 5.65 -22.93
N PHE A 53 -11.40 5.68 -23.64
CA PHE A 53 -12.07 4.47 -24.10
C PHE A 53 -11.17 3.65 -25.03
N ARG A 54 -11.10 2.38 -24.74
CA ARG A 54 -10.44 1.36 -25.57
C ARG A 54 -11.21 0.06 -25.43
N THR A 55 -11.61 -0.51 -26.56
CA THR A 55 -12.36 -1.78 -26.59
C THR A 55 -11.68 -2.86 -25.76
N GLY A 56 -12.44 -3.57 -24.93
CA GLY A 56 -11.98 -4.71 -24.14
C GLY A 56 -11.20 -4.35 -22.86
N ARG A 57 -11.06 -3.07 -22.46
CA ARG A 57 -10.22 -2.68 -21.31
C ARG A 57 -10.95 -2.62 -19.98
N CYS A 58 -12.12 -2.08 -19.89
CA CYS A 58 -12.85 -1.90 -18.63
C CYS A 58 -14.23 -2.58 -18.74
N PRO A 59 -14.33 -3.88 -18.46
CA PRO A 59 -15.59 -4.64 -18.63
C PRO A 59 -16.73 -4.15 -17.73
N GLY A 60 -16.39 -3.48 -16.60
CA GLY A 60 -17.36 -2.88 -15.69
C GLY A 60 -17.83 -1.47 -16.06
N SER A 61 -17.44 -0.94 -17.24
CA SER A 61 -17.96 0.35 -17.70
C SER A 61 -19.40 0.26 -18.19
N ILE A 62 -20.15 1.35 -17.97
CA ILE A 62 -21.56 1.46 -18.42
C ILE A 62 -21.70 2.22 -19.75
N GLY A 63 -20.59 2.44 -20.46
CA GLY A 63 -20.57 3.14 -21.75
C GLY A 63 -19.43 4.15 -21.83
N THR A 64 -19.64 5.16 -22.64
CA THR A 64 -18.64 6.21 -22.90
C THR A 64 -19.17 7.61 -22.55
N TYR A 65 -18.25 8.50 -22.23
CA TYR A 65 -18.48 9.94 -22.12
C TYR A 65 -17.69 10.64 -23.21
N ALA A 66 -18.39 11.38 -24.07
CA ALA A 66 -17.78 12.12 -25.16
C ALA A 66 -17.39 13.53 -24.72
N LYS A 67 -16.16 13.92 -24.97
CA LYS A 67 -15.66 15.27 -24.68
C LYS A 67 -14.79 15.77 -25.84
N VAL A 68 -14.94 17.04 -26.18
CA VAL A 68 -14.04 17.68 -27.12
C VAL A 68 -12.68 17.85 -26.43
N GLY A 69 -11.66 17.29 -27.01
CA GLY A 69 -10.27 17.41 -26.58
C GLY A 69 -9.42 18.03 -27.68
N SER A 70 -8.30 18.64 -27.32
CA SER A 70 -7.30 19.06 -28.29
C SER A 70 -6.11 18.11 -28.22
N GLU A 71 -5.66 17.62 -29.36
CA GLU A 71 -4.42 16.86 -29.50
C GLU A 71 -3.43 17.64 -30.35
N GLN A 72 -2.17 17.64 -29.93
CA GLN A 72 -1.09 18.21 -30.73
C GLN A 72 -0.67 17.18 -31.78
N LEU A 73 -0.75 17.59 -33.04
CA LEU A 73 -0.26 16.79 -34.16
C LEU A 73 1.28 16.79 -34.21
N SER A 74 1.86 15.83 -34.94
CA SER A 74 3.31 15.73 -35.13
C SER A 74 3.98 16.97 -35.74
N ASN A 75 3.19 17.80 -36.40
CA ASN A 75 3.62 19.10 -37.00
C ASN A 75 3.48 20.28 -36.01
N GLY A 76 3.18 20.03 -34.73
CA GLY A 76 3.00 21.03 -33.69
C GLY A 76 1.64 21.74 -33.69
N LYS A 77 0.76 21.52 -34.67
CA LYS A 77 -0.58 22.10 -34.69
C LYS A 77 -1.53 21.37 -33.77
N TYR A 78 -2.49 22.09 -33.19
CA TYR A 78 -3.57 21.48 -32.39
C TYR A 78 -4.78 21.20 -33.29
N THR A 79 -5.36 20.03 -33.09
CA THR A 79 -6.67 19.67 -33.66
C THR A 79 -7.65 19.39 -32.57
N SER A 80 -8.88 19.80 -32.72
CA SER A 80 -9.97 19.43 -31.82
C SER A 80 -10.65 18.18 -32.36
N SER A 81 -10.74 17.15 -31.51
CA SER A 81 -11.45 15.92 -31.84
C SER A 81 -12.36 15.52 -30.69
N ILE A 82 -13.43 14.78 -31.02
CA ILE A 82 -14.26 14.14 -29.99
C ILE A 82 -13.49 12.94 -29.46
N MET A 83 -13.13 13.01 -28.20
CA MET A 83 -12.52 11.89 -27.50
C MET A 83 -13.57 11.17 -26.68
N LEU A 84 -13.48 9.84 -26.65
CA LEU A 84 -14.34 8.99 -25.83
C LEU A 84 -13.58 8.53 -24.60
N TRP A 85 -14.26 8.62 -23.47
CA TRP A 85 -13.75 8.24 -22.17
C TRP A 85 -14.65 7.16 -21.59
N PHE A 86 -14.10 6.28 -20.76
CA PHE A 86 -14.96 5.33 -20.03
C PHE A 86 -15.89 6.07 -19.08
N LYS A 87 -17.14 5.59 -19.00
CA LYS A 87 -18.13 6.02 -18.02
C LYS A 87 -18.45 4.87 -17.08
N PHE A 88 -18.49 5.16 -15.79
CA PHE A 88 -18.75 4.21 -14.72
C PHE A 88 -20.02 4.60 -13.96
N TYR A 89 -20.59 3.63 -13.24
CA TYR A 89 -21.84 3.80 -12.52
C TYR A 89 -21.67 4.69 -11.30
N ASP A 90 -20.58 4.48 -10.54
CA ASP A 90 -20.25 5.16 -9.31
C ASP A 90 -18.72 5.24 -9.10
N MET A 91 -18.30 5.75 -7.94
CA MET A 91 -16.89 5.88 -7.60
C MET A 91 -16.21 4.52 -7.47
N GLU A 92 -16.87 3.53 -6.87
CA GLU A 92 -16.28 2.20 -6.71
C GLU A 92 -15.98 1.57 -8.06
N SER A 93 -16.95 1.56 -8.97
CA SER A 93 -16.76 1.02 -10.32
C SER A 93 -15.72 1.80 -11.14
N GLY A 94 -15.60 3.11 -10.92
CA GLY A 94 -14.54 3.94 -11.51
C GLY A 94 -13.15 3.57 -11.02
N VAL A 95 -12.99 3.32 -9.72
CA VAL A 95 -11.72 2.84 -9.13
C VAL A 95 -11.40 1.43 -9.61
N LYS A 96 -12.38 0.52 -9.61
CA LYS A 96 -12.20 -0.81 -10.17
C LYS A 96 -11.81 -0.77 -11.64
N GLY A 97 -12.42 0.13 -12.41
CA GLY A 97 -12.10 0.37 -13.82
C GLY A 97 -10.64 0.75 -14.06
N TYR A 98 -10.01 1.51 -13.16
CA TYR A 98 -8.58 1.77 -13.22
C TYR A 98 -7.77 0.47 -13.12
N PHE A 99 -8.08 -0.39 -12.15
CA PHE A 99 -7.37 -1.66 -12.00
C PHE A 99 -7.58 -2.59 -13.21
N ASP A 100 -8.79 -2.66 -13.75
CA ASP A 100 -9.07 -3.40 -14.97
C ASP A 100 -8.27 -2.84 -16.16
N PHE A 101 -8.16 -1.51 -16.25
CA PHE A 101 -7.41 -0.83 -17.30
C PHE A 101 -5.92 -1.15 -17.29
N ILE A 102 -5.30 -1.25 -16.13
CA ILE A 102 -3.88 -1.61 -15.99
C ILE A 102 -3.64 -3.13 -15.91
N ASN A 103 -4.68 -3.97 -15.85
CA ASN A 103 -4.52 -5.42 -15.75
C ASN A 103 -4.29 -6.09 -17.11
N ILE A 104 -3.32 -5.61 -17.84
CA ILE A 104 -2.91 -6.15 -19.15
C ILE A 104 -1.40 -6.46 -19.14
N SER A 105 -0.94 -7.08 -20.23
CA SER A 105 0.45 -7.51 -20.38
C SER A 105 1.48 -6.41 -20.15
N ASN A 106 1.20 -5.19 -20.65
CA ASN A 106 2.13 -4.05 -20.57
C ASN A 106 2.42 -3.60 -19.12
N TYR A 107 1.48 -3.82 -18.19
CA TYR A 107 1.58 -3.38 -16.80
C TYR A 107 1.82 -4.52 -15.80
N LYS A 108 2.21 -5.72 -16.28
CA LYS A 108 2.46 -6.88 -15.40
C LYS A 108 3.57 -6.65 -14.37
N ASN A 109 4.56 -5.86 -14.75
CA ASN A 109 5.71 -5.47 -13.93
C ASN A 109 5.34 -4.62 -12.71
N LEU A 110 4.16 -4.02 -12.68
CA LEU A 110 3.68 -3.20 -11.56
C LEU A 110 3.26 -4.03 -10.33
N LYS A 111 3.00 -5.33 -10.52
CA LYS A 111 2.54 -6.21 -9.44
C LYS A 111 3.64 -6.43 -8.41
N GLY A 112 3.29 -6.30 -7.13
CA GLY A 112 4.20 -6.52 -6.01
C GLY A 112 5.13 -5.35 -5.69
N ILE A 113 5.17 -4.28 -6.49
CA ILE A 113 5.95 -3.08 -6.20
C ILE A 113 5.42 -2.41 -4.93
N THR A 114 6.34 -2.10 -4.01
CA THR A 114 6.04 -1.44 -2.72
C THR A 114 6.59 -0.01 -2.62
N ASP A 115 7.40 0.39 -3.59
CA ASP A 115 7.97 1.74 -3.68
C ASP A 115 7.11 2.59 -4.62
N PRO A 116 6.48 3.70 -4.13
CA PRO A 116 5.63 4.56 -4.94
C PRO A 116 6.34 5.21 -6.13
N GLN A 117 7.58 5.67 -5.93
CA GLN A 117 8.34 6.33 -7.00
C GLN A 117 8.67 5.33 -8.12
N LYS A 118 9.17 4.16 -7.75
CA LYS A 118 9.48 3.08 -8.71
C LYS A 118 8.22 2.68 -9.50
N TYR A 119 7.08 2.55 -8.84
CA TYR A 119 5.81 2.26 -9.53
C TYR A 119 5.47 3.32 -10.57
N LEU A 120 5.61 4.61 -10.22
CA LEU A 120 5.31 5.73 -11.12
C LEU A 120 6.25 5.80 -12.32
N GLU A 121 7.54 5.53 -12.10
CA GLU A 121 8.53 5.46 -13.17
C GLU A 121 8.20 4.33 -14.15
N MET A 122 7.82 3.16 -13.63
CA MET A 122 7.47 1.99 -14.43
C MET A 122 6.18 2.20 -15.21
N ILE A 123 5.09 2.65 -14.59
CA ILE A 123 3.81 2.87 -15.28
C ILE A 123 3.93 3.95 -16.36
N LYS A 124 4.78 4.97 -16.14
CA LYS A 124 5.08 5.99 -17.15
C LYS A 124 5.87 5.38 -18.32
N ALA A 125 6.88 4.57 -18.05
CA ALA A 125 7.64 3.86 -19.10
C ALA A 125 6.76 2.93 -19.92
N ASP A 126 5.75 2.32 -19.29
CA ASP A 126 4.75 1.45 -19.92
C ASP A 126 3.69 2.23 -20.74
N GLY A 127 3.81 3.55 -20.82
CA GLY A 127 2.99 4.40 -21.69
C GLY A 127 1.69 4.93 -21.08
N TYR A 128 1.54 4.91 -19.76
CA TYR A 128 0.35 5.48 -19.10
C TYR A 128 0.25 6.98 -19.28
N CYS A 129 1.37 7.69 -19.23
CA CYS A 129 1.43 9.15 -19.35
C CYS A 129 2.71 9.63 -20.04
N THR A 130 2.60 10.65 -20.89
CA THR A 130 3.74 11.25 -21.61
C THR A 130 4.34 12.47 -20.90
N SER A 131 3.67 13.04 -19.91
CA SER A 131 4.14 14.24 -19.20
C SER A 131 5.49 14.00 -18.50
N GLN A 132 6.47 14.88 -18.72
CA GLN A 132 7.79 14.77 -18.10
C GLN A 132 7.74 14.86 -16.58
N ASN A 133 6.88 15.72 -16.05
CA ASN A 133 6.79 16.02 -14.62
C ASN A 133 5.79 15.10 -13.88
N TYR A 134 5.25 14.07 -14.54
CA TYR A 134 4.19 13.23 -13.98
C TYR A 134 4.59 12.60 -12.65
N VAL A 135 5.73 11.92 -12.61
CA VAL A 135 6.24 11.26 -11.40
C VAL A 135 6.36 12.25 -10.24
N GLN A 136 7.01 13.40 -10.50
CA GLN A 136 7.21 14.41 -9.47
C GLN A 136 5.88 14.99 -8.96
N ASN A 137 4.94 15.25 -9.85
CA ASN A 137 3.62 15.79 -9.48
C ASN A 137 2.85 14.80 -8.58
N VAL A 138 2.83 13.52 -8.93
CA VAL A 138 2.16 12.50 -8.12
C VAL A 138 2.86 12.32 -6.78
N MET A 139 4.21 12.29 -6.74
CA MET A 139 4.98 12.20 -5.49
C MET A 139 4.73 13.39 -4.56
N ASN A 140 4.62 14.61 -5.11
CA ASN A 140 4.27 15.80 -4.34
C ASN A 140 2.86 15.68 -3.70
N ILE A 141 1.91 15.10 -4.41
CA ILE A 141 0.56 14.83 -3.90
C ILE A 141 0.60 13.80 -2.78
N ILE A 142 1.34 12.69 -2.95
CA ILE A 142 1.53 11.67 -1.91
C ILE A 142 2.05 12.33 -0.61
N LYS A 143 3.06 13.17 -0.73
CA LYS A 143 3.66 13.89 0.41
C LYS A 143 2.68 14.90 1.01
N LYS A 144 2.04 15.74 0.18
CA LYS A 144 1.12 16.81 0.61
C LYS A 144 -0.02 16.28 1.48
N TYR A 145 -0.59 15.13 1.09
CA TYR A 145 -1.74 14.55 1.78
C TYR A 145 -1.38 13.37 2.70
N ASN A 146 -0.08 13.09 2.89
CA ASN A 146 0.41 11.97 3.71
C ASN A 146 -0.27 10.64 3.35
N LEU A 147 -0.28 10.31 2.04
CA LEU A 147 -1.06 9.19 1.53
C LEU A 147 -0.44 7.82 1.82
N THR A 148 0.86 7.75 2.16
CA THR A 148 1.55 6.49 2.50
C THR A 148 0.94 5.78 3.70
N LYS A 149 0.15 6.49 4.53
CA LYS A 149 -0.64 5.88 5.62
C LYS A 149 -1.67 4.85 5.13
N TYR A 150 -2.05 4.91 3.85
CA TYR A 150 -2.98 3.96 3.22
C TYR A 150 -2.28 2.74 2.60
N ASP A 151 -0.96 2.82 2.39
CA ASP A 151 -0.21 1.69 1.85
C ASP A 151 -0.25 0.49 2.79
N PRO A 152 -0.24 -0.74 2.26
CA PRO A 152 -0.11 -1.91 3.10
C PRO A 152 1.14 -1.76 3.95
N GLN A 153 0.95 -1.73 5.25
CA GLN A 153 2.10 -1.82 6.15
C GLN A 153 2.76 -3.17 5.89
N PRO A 154 4.10 -3.24 5.84
CA PRO A 154 4.75 -4.54 5.83
C PRO A 154 4.12 -5.32 6.98
N GLU A 155 3.52 -6.48 6.68
CA GLU A 155 3.09 -7.38 7.75
C GLU A 155 4.25 -7.45 8.72
N SER A 156 4.05 -7.00 9.95
CA SER A 156 5.05 -7.15 10.99
C SER A 156 5.29 -8.65 11.05
N GLN A 157 6.43 -9.10 10.52
CA GLN A 157 6.73 -10.51 10.38
C GLN A 157 6.63 -11.10 11.78
N LYS A 158 5.52 -11.81 12.03
CA LYS A 158 5.26 -12.39 13.33
C LYS A 158 6.23 -13.52 13.58
N TYR A 159 6.79 -13.52 14.75
CA TYR A 159 7.74 -14.54 15.19
C TYR A 159 7.27 -15.17 16.49
N TYR A 160 7.55 -16.45 16.62
CA TYR A 160 7.52 -17.11 17.91
C TYR A 160 8.69 -16.61 18.77
N ARG A 161 8.38 -16.14 19.97
CA ARG A 161 9.36 -15.68 20.94
C ARG A 161 9.10 -16.31 22.28
N VAL A 162 10.14 -16.50 23.08
CA VAL A 162 10.03 -16.95 24.47
C VAL A 162 10.00 -15.71 25.35
N GLN A 163 8.89 -15.47 26.05
CA GLN A 163 8.77 -14.38 27.01
C GLN A 163 8.99 -14.91 28.41
N VAL A 164 9.92 -14.30 29.16
CA VAL A 164 10.34 -14.70 30.51
C VAL A 164 9.89 -13.73 31.60
N GLY A 165 9.33 -12.60 31.24
CA GLY A 165 8.79 -11.64 32.20
C GLY A 165 8.24 -10.39 31.52
N ALA A 166 7.39 -9.66 32.27
CA ALA A 166 6.89 -8.35 31.92
C ALA A 166 6.76 -7.50 33.20
N PHE A 167 7.32 -6.31 33.20
CA PHE A 167 7.46 -5.48 34.41
C PHE A 167 7.03 -4.03 34.09
N LYS A 168 6.43 -3.36 35.06
CA LYS A 168 6.20 -1.92 35.00
C LYS A 168 7.52 -1.15 35.23
N SER A 169 8.47 -1.73 36.00
CA SER A 169 9.78 -1.14 36.28
C SER A 169 10.84 -1.64 35.31
N GLU A 170 11.54 -0.70 34.66
CA GLU A 170 12.68 -1.02 33.79
C GLU A 170 13.82 -1.69 34.58
N ALA A 171 14.07 -1.24 35.84
CA ALA A 171 15.09 -1.81 36.72
C ALA A 171 14.84 -3.31 36.97
N ASN A 172 13.58 -3.72 37.20
CA ASN A 172 13.23 -5.11 37.38
C ASN A 172 13.43 -5.95 36.09
N ALA A 173 13.12 -5.37 34.94
CA ALA A 173 13.39 -6.02 33.66
C ALA A 173 14.90 -6.19 33.41
N LYS A 174 15.71 -5.16 33.70
CA LYS A 174 17.17 -5.24 33.60
C LYS A 174 17.77 -6.27 34.54
N ARG A 175 17.25 -6.40 35.79
CA ARG A 175 17.69 -7.42 36.73
C ARG A 175 17.44 -8.83 36.19
N LEU A 176 16.22 -9.11 35.69
CA LEU A 176 15.93 -10.39 35.05
C LEU A 176 16.80 -10.62 33.81
N GLN A 177 17.01 -9.58 32.99
CA GLN A 177 17.91 -9.66 31.84
C GLN A 177 19.32 -10.11 32.23
N ALA A 178 19.89 -9.57 33.31
CA ALA A 178 21.22 -9.96 33.80
C ALA A 178 21.24 -11.45 34.21
N GLN A 179 20.23 -11.92 34.93
CA GLN A 179 20.12 -13.33 35.34
C GLN A 179 20.05 -14.26 34.14
N ILE A 180 19.23 -13.92 33.15
CA ILE A 180 19.06 -14.71 31.90
C ILE A 180 20.37 -14.74 31.10
N LYS A 181 21.08 -13.61 31.01
CA LYS A 181 22.41 -13.54 30.35
C LYS A 181 23.44 -14.40 31.08
N SER A 182 23.48 -14.35 32.41
CA SER A 182 24.39 -15.20 33.23
C SER A 182 24.11 -16.69 33.07
N ALA A 183 22.86 -17.07 32.72
CA ALA A 183 22.48 -18.46 32.40
C ALA A 183 22.81 -18.85 30.95
N GLY A 184 23.45 -17.98 30.15
CA GLY A 184 23.91 -18.24 28.79
C GLY A 184 22.91 -17.91 27.69
N PHE A 185 21.81 -17.20 27.98
CA PHE A 185 20.82 -16.85 26.96
C PHE A 185 20.89 -15.40 26.51
N SER A 186 20.64 -15.17 25.24
CA SER A 186 20.44 -13.83 24.68
C SER A 186 19.00 -13.36 24.93
N VAL A 187 18.82 -12.23 25.61
CA VAL A 187 17.52 -11.66 25.95
C VAL A 187 17.45 -10.18 25.64
N ILE A 188 16.35 -9.74 25.07
CA ILE A 188 16.04 -8.34 24.81
C ILE A 188 14.95 -7.83 25.74
N ILE A 189 14.98 -6.54 26.07
CA ILE A 189 13.87 -5.84 26.73
C ILE A 189 13.18 -4.99 25.70
N LYS A 190 11.85 -5.18 25.55
CA LYS A 190 10.99 -4.40 24.65
C LYS A 190 9.94 -3.67 25.48
N LYS A 191 9.88 -2.33 25.38
CA LYS A 191 8.78 -1.55 25.96
C LYS A 191 7.54 -1.66 25.09
N VAL A 192 6.41 -2.09 25.68
CA VAL A 192 5.11 -2.22 24.99
C VAL A 192 4.04 -1.64 25.94
N GLY A 193 3.53 -0.46 25.63
CA GLY A 193 2.72 0.33 26.55
C GLY A 193 3.52 0.64 27.82
N ASP A 194 2.94 0.33 28.97
CA ASP A 194 3.54 0.56 30.30
C ASP A 194 4.42 -0.60 30.79
N LEU A 195 4.65 -1.62 29.97
CA LEU A 195 5.38 -2.82 30.36
C LEU A 195 6.71 -2.97 29.63
N TYR A 196 7.74 -3.37 30.37
CA TYR A 196 9.04 -3.83 29.89
C TYR A 196 9.04 -5.34 29.81
N LYS A 197 8.92 -5.91 28.59
CA LYS A 197 8.86 -7.35 28.32
C LYS A 197 10.25 -7.88 28.02
N CYS A 198 10.65 -8.93 28.73
CA CYS A 198 11.90 -9.66 28.48
C CYS A 198 11.62 -10.83 27.55
N GLN A 199 12.25 -10.84 26.37
CA GLN A 199 11.97 -11.79 25.30
C GLN A 199 13.26 -12.36 24.71
N LEU A 200 13.21 -13.66 24.36
CA LEU A 200 14.32 -14.41 23.76
C LEU A 200 13.90 -14.94 22.38
N GLY A 201 14.85 -14.98 21.47
CA GLY A 201 14.68 -15.53 20.14
C GLY A 201 13.70 -14.75 19.26
N ALA A 202 13.66 -15.13 18.00
CA ALA A 202 12.69 -14.68 17.00
C ALA A 202 12.65 -15.77 15.92
N PHE A 203 11.71 -16.69 16.01
CA PHE A 203 11.67 -17.85 15.16
C PHE A 203 10.45 -17.82 14.24
N LYS A 204 10.64 -18.16 12.98
CA LYS A 204 9.54 -18.40 12.03
C LYS A 204 8.90 -19.78 12.30
N ASN A 205 9.70 -20.74 12.71
CA ASN A 205 9.25 -22.10 13.04
C ASN A 205 8.95 -22.20 14.55
N LYS A 206 7.75 -22.70 14.88
CA LYS A 206 7.30 -22.90 16.26
C LYS A 206 8.17 -23.88 17.03
N ALA A 207 8.58 -24.99 16.40
CA ALA A 207 9.39 -26.01 17.04
C ALA A 207 10.71 -25.45 17.58
N ASN A 208 11.42 -24.62 16.81
CA ASN A 208 12.67 -23.98 17.25
C ASN A 208 12.45 -23.05 18.46
N ALA A 209 11.29 -22.44 18.56
CA ALA A 209 10.95 -21.61 19.72
C ALA A 209 10.55 -22.46 20.93
N GLU A 210 9.94 -23.62 20.71
CA GLU A 210 9.61 -24.59 21.76
C GLU A 210 10.89 -25.20 22.34
N ASP A 211 11.90 -25.50 21.53
CA ASP A 211 13.22 -25.98 22.01
C ASP A 211 13.89 -24.95 22.90
N LEU A 212 13.90 -23.67 22.50
CA LEU A 212 14.41 -22.60 23.34
C LEU A 212 13.59 -22.47 24.63
N LEU A 213 12.25 -22.56 24.55
CA LEU A 213 11.38 -22.51 25.72
C LEU A 213 11.74 -23.61 26.74
N GLN A 214 11.94 -24.86 26.30
CA GLN A 214 12.32 -25.95 27.15
C GLN A 214 13.70 -25.72 27.77
N SER A 215 14.67 -25.23 26.99
CA SER A 215 16.02 -24.88 27.48
C SER A 215 16.00 -23.81 28.56
N VAL A 216 15.16 -22.79 28.40
CA VAL A 216 15.00 -21.71 29.39
C VAL A 216 14.34 -22.23 30.66
N LYS A 217 13.31 -23.09 30.54
CA LYS A 217 12.62 -23.68 31.68
C LYS A 217 13.53 -24.64 32.47
N SER A 218 14.37 -25.40 31.79
CA SER A 218 15.31 -26.31 32.46
C SER A 218 16.34 -25.61 33.33
N LYS A 219 16.59 -24.33 33.06
CA LYS A 219 17.43 -23.41 33.88
C LYS A 219 16.64 -22.73 35.01
N GLY A 220 15.40 -23.12 35.27
CA GLY A 220 14.57 -22.61 36.37
C GLY A 220 13.83 -21.30 36.08
N PHE A 221 13.82 -20.83 34.87
CA PHE A 221 13.09 -19.59 34.52
C PHE A 221 11.64 -19.87 34.12
N ASN A 222 10.70 -19.09 34.66
CA ASN A 222 9.34 -19.09 34.14
C ASN A 222 9.32 -18.48 32.74
N ALA A 223 8.79 -19.22 31.78
CA ALA A 223 8.77 -18.79 30.40
C ALA A 223 7.54 -19.34 29.68
N PHE A 224 7.07 -18.60 28.66
CA PHE A 224 6.00 -19.03 27.78
C PHE A 224 6.21 -18.53 26.34
N LEU A 225 5.58 -19.21 25.40
CA LEU A 225 5.67 -18.88 24.00
C LEU A 225 4.66 -17.79 23.65
N ILE A 226 5.07 -16.83 22.85
CA ILE A 226 4.20 -15.80 22.25
C ILE A 226 4.42 -15.77 20.74
N TYR A 227 3.39 -15.39 20.01
CA TYR A 227 3.43 -15.17 18.56
C TYR A 227 3.01 -13.73 18.25
N GLN A 228 3.96 -12.91 17.84
CA GLN A 228 3.75 -11.47 17.64
C GLN A 228 4.62 -10.91 16.52
#